data_03e9b701332f6dddbcbb4a3751ea1529
#
_entry.id   03e9b701332f6dddbcbb4a3751ea1529
#
_cell.length_a   1.000
_cell.length_b   1.000
_cell.length_c   1.000
_cell.angle_alpha   90.00
_cell.angle_beta   90.00
_cell.angle_gamma   90.00
#
_symmetry.space_group_name_H-M   'P 1'
#
loop_
_entity.id
_entity.type
_entity.pdbx_description
1 polymer ?
#
loop_
_entity_poly.entity_id
_entity_poly.type
_entity_poly.pdbx_seq_one_letter_code
_entity_poly.pdbx_strand_id
1 'polypeptide(L)'
;MMTARPGTFLLVDDSPLTHQMYRLVFSRGPLAGSTLLHAMNGREGYGLFAAHPEIALVLLDLNMPEMNGLEFLERRKAEGLHPEIPVVLVTTESTREDEQRGLAAGATEYLRKPFVPADLERLVARLQRERPAA
;
A
#
# COMPACT_ATOMS: atom_id res chain seq x y z
N MET A 1 -14.54 19.51 0.13
CA MET A 1 -14.36 18.06 0.02
C MET A 1 -13.02 17.75 -0.65
N MET A 2 -12.24 16.86 -0.07
CA MET A 2 -10.95 16.51 -0.63
C MET A 2 -11.08 15.30 -1.54
N THR A 3 -10.50 15.39 -2.74
CA THR A 3 -10.38 14.24 -3.63
C THR A 3 -8.96 13.68 -3.55
N ALA A 4 -8.79 12.43 -3.96
CA ALA A 4 -7.46 11.86 -4.12
C ALA A 4 -6.69 12.63 -5.19
N ARG A 5 -5.38 12.66 -5.08
CA ARG A 5 -4.51 13.33 -6.05
C ARG A 5 -3.40 12.39 -6.51
N PRO A 6 -2.83 12.65 -7.70
CA PRO A 6 -1.72 11.83 -8.19
C PRO A 6 -0.52 11.86 -7.25
N GLY A 7 0.23 10.77 -7.26
CA GLY A 7 1.44 10.64 -6.45
C GLY A 7 2.23 9.43 -6.91
N THR A 8 3.22 9.04 -6.12
CA THR A 8 3.98 7.82 -6.35
C THR A 8 3.48 6.76 -5.38
N PHE A 9 3.04 5.63 -5.91
CA PHE A 9 2.45 4.54 -5.12
C PHE A 9 3.23 3.26 -5.33
N LEU A 10 3.53 2.56 -4.24
CA LEU A 10 4.18 1.25 -4.29
C LEU A 10 3.12 0.18 -4.11
N LEU A 11 3.06 -0.73 -5.06
CA LEU A 11 2.06 -1.79 -5.12
C LEU A 11 2.77 -3.14 -5.00
N VAL A 12 2.62 -3.78 -3.84
CA VAL A 12 3.32 -5.03 -3.53
C VAL A 12 2.31 -6.17 -3.44
N ASP A 13 2.32 -7.06 -4.41
CA ASP A 13 1.37 -8.17 -4.51
C ASP A 13 1.94 -9.19 -5.49
N ASP A 14 1.75 -10.48 -5.21
CA ASP A 14 2.25 -11.51 -6.10
C ASP A 14 1.28 -11.88 -7.22
N SER A 15 0.13 -11.25 -7.28
CA SER A 15 -0.90 -11.49 -8.30
C SER A 15 -0.80 -10.51 -9.45
N PRO A 16 -0.48 -10.98 -10.67
CA PRO A 16 -0.49 -10.10 -11.85
C PRO A 16 -1.86 -9.46 -12.08
N LEU A 17 -2.94 -10.17 -11.76
CA LEU A 17 -4.29 -9.63 -11.91
C LEU A 17 -4.54 -8.44 -11.00
N THR A 18 -4.05 -8.50 -9.77
CA THR A 18 -4.16 -7.39 -8.85
C THR A 18 -3.43 -6.15 -9.38
N HIS A 19 -2.24 -6.35 -9.95
CA HIS A 19 -1.49 -5.25 -10.55
C HIS A 19 -2.23 -4.62 -11.73
N GLN A 20 -2.89 -5.44 -12.56
CA GLN A 20 -3.70 -4.93 -13.66
C GLN A 20 -4.86 -4.08 -13.14
N MET A 21 -5.51 -4.55 -12.09
CA MET A 21 -6.60 -3.79 -11.46
C MET A 21 -6.11 -2.44 -10.94
N TYR A 22 -4.95 -2.43 -10.27
CA TYR A 22 -4.38 -1.19 -9.78
C TYR A 22 -4.07 -0.23 -10.93
N ARG A 23 -3.51 -0.73 -12.03
CA ARG A 23 -3.24 0.12 -13.20
C ARG A 23 -4.51 0.79 -13.69
N LEU A 24 -5.62 0.05 -13.73
CA LEU A 24 -6.90 0.63 -14.15
C LEU A 24 -7.38 1.70 -13.19
N VAL A 25 -7.36 1.41 -11.89
CA VAL A 25 -7.83 2.37 -10.89
C VAL A 25 -6.99 3.65 -10.90
N PHE A 26 -5.67 3.50 -10.93
CA PHE A 26 -4.76 4.64 -10.85
C PHE A 26 -4.56 5.38 -12.17
N SER A 27 -5.15 4.89 -13.26
CA SER A 27 -5.08 5.58 -14.55
C SER A 27 -6.30 6.47 -14.81
N ARG A 28 -7.27 6.47 -13.91
CA ARG A 28 -8.55 7.16 -14.10
C ARG A 28 -8.84 8.12 -12.97
N GLY A 29 -9.71 9.09 -13.27
CA GLY A 29 -10.21 10.01 -12.26
C GLY A 29 -9.11 10.79 -11.56
N PRO A 30 -9.29 11.05 -10.25
CA PRO A 30 -8.37 11.93 -9.52
C PRO A 30 -6.96 11.37 -9.35
N LEU A 31 -6.77 10.06 -9.57
CA LEU A 31 -5.45 9.44 -9.45
C LEU A 31 -4.68 9.36 -10.76
N ALA A 32 -5.30 9.76 -11.87
CA ALA A 32 -4.63 9.76 -13.18
C ALA A 32 -3.34 10.58 -13.14
N GLY A 33 -2.29 10.08 -13.77
CA GLY A 33 -0.98 10.74 -13.77
C GLY A 33 -0.07 10.26 -12.65
N SER A 34 -0.53 9.33 -11.81
CA SER A 34 0.29 8.77 -10.76
C SER A 34 1.42 7.89 -11.30
N THR A 35 2.53 7.84 -10.57
CA THR A 35 3.62 6.92 -10.85
C THR A 35 3.40 5.66 -10.01
N LEU A 36 3.41 4.50 -10.67
CA LEU A 36 3.20 3.23 -9.99
C LEU A 36 4.49 2.42 -9.98
N LEU A 37 4.89 1.99 -8.80
CA LEU A 37 6.02 1.08 -8.62
C LEU A 37 5.44 -0.28 -8.28
N HIS A 38 5.74 -1.28 -9.09
CA HIS A 38 5.18 -2.62 -8.93
C HIS A 38 6.22 -3.58 -8.39
N ALA A 39 5.86 -4.35 -7.36
CA ALA A 39 6.69 -5.42 -6.83
C ALA A 39 5.85 -6.69 -6.73
N MET A 40 6.44 -7.82 -7.07
CA MET A 40 5.74 -9.10 -7.11
C MET A 40 5.97 -9.95 -5.85
N ASN A 41 6.79 -9.46 -4.93
CA ASN A 41 7.00 -10.11 -3.63
C ASN A 41 7.45 -9.06 -2.62
N GLY A 42 7.45 -9.43 -1.35
CA GLY A 42 7.78 -8.50 -0.28
C GLY A 42 9.22 -8.02 -0.29
N ARG A 43 10.14 -8.88 -0.71
CA ARG A 43 11.57 -8.54 -0.78
C ARG A 43 11.82 -7.46 -1.83
N GLU A 44 11.27 -7.65 -3.02
CA GLU A 44 11.35 -6.65 -4.09
C GLU A 44 10.69 -5.35 -3.64
N GLY A 45 9.50 -5.47 -3.03
CA GLY A 45 8.76 -4.31 -2.52
C GLY A 45 9.55 -3.54 -1.47
N TYR A 46 10.21 -4.25 -0.56
CA TYR A 46 11.00 -3.60 0.48
C TYR A 46 12.19 -2.83 -0.12
N GLY A 47 12.84 -3.41 -1.13
CA GLY A 47 13.92 -2.74 -1.83
C GLY A 47 13.47 -1.44 -2.49
N LEU A 48 12.32 -1.47 -3.17
CA LEU A 48 11.75 -0.27 -3.77
C LEU A 48 11.34 0.75 -2.71
N PHE A 49 10.76 0.28 -1.62
CA PHE A 49 10.38 1.14 -0.49
C PHE A 49 11.59 1.89 0.07
N ALA A 50 12.69 1.18 0.25
CA ALA A 50 13.92 1.78 0.78
C ALA A 50 14.53 2.80 -0.19
N ALA A 51 14.44 2.53 -1.49
CA ALA A 51 15.06 3.36 -2.53
C ALA A 51 14.26 4.60 -2.89
N HIS A 52 12.96 4.66 -2.52
CA HIS A 52 12.07 5.71 -2.99
C HIS A 52 11.37 6.44 -1.84
N PRO A 53 12.03 7.43 -1.21
CA PRO A 53 11.42 8.18 -0.11
C PRO A 53 10.25 9.06 -0.56
N GLU A 54 10.08 9.25 -1.87
CA GLU A 54 8.96 10.01 -2.42
C GLU A 54 7.64 9.24 -2.46
N ILE A 55 7.65 7.95 -2.11
CA ILE A 55 6.43 7.15 -2.09
C ILE A 55 5.39 7.78 -1.16
N ALA A 56 4.19 7.99 -1.68
CA ALA A 56 3.09 8.58 -0.93
C ALA A 56 2.28 7.54 -0.15
N LEU A 57 2.26 6.30 -0.63
CA LEU A 57 1.44 5.24 -0.04
C LEU A 57 1.91 3.90 -0.56
N VAL A 58 1.87 2.89 0.31
CA VAL A 58 2.16 1.50 -0.05
C VAL A 58 0.88 0.68 0.08
N LEU A 59 0.54 -0.07 -0.96
CA LEU A 59 -0.50 -1.08 -0.91
C LEU A 59 0.22 -2.43 -0.86
N LEU A 60 0.07 -3.14 0.24
CA LEU A 60 0.89 -4.30 0.58
C LEU A 60 0.02 -5.52 0.85
N ASP A 61 0.19 -6.57 0.06
CA ASP A 61 -0.50 -7.83 0.32
C ASP A 61 0.11 -8.51 1.56
N LEU A 62 -0.73 -9.19 2.31
CA LEU A 62 -0.29 -9.92 3.50
C LEU A 62 0.43 -11.22 3.13
N ASN A 63 -0.11 -11.97 2.17
CA ASN A 63 0.39 -13.31 1.81
C ASN A 63 1.17 -13.31 0.51
N MET A 64 2.50 -13.35 0.61
CA MET A 64 3.40 -13.34 -0.54
C MET A 64 4.63 -14.21 -0.27
N PRO A 65 5.26 -14.74 -1.32
CA PRO A 65 6.55 -15.43 -1.16
C PRO A 65 7.66 -14.42 -0.86
N GLU A 66 8.76 -14.89 -0.34
CA GLU A 66 9.98 -14.11 -0.10
C GLU A 66 9.71 -12.80 0.66
N MET A 67 9.23 -12.90 1.85
CA MET A 67 8.83 -11.82 2.74
C MET A 67 7.36 -11.45 2.54
N ASN A 68 6.53 -11.89 3.46
CA ASN A 68 5.11 -11.54 3.46
C ASN A 68 4.90 -10.12 4.00
N GLY A 69 3.66 -9.65 3.98
CA GLY A 69 3.36 -8.28 4.40
C GLY A 69 3.71 -7.98 5.86
N LEU A 70 3.51 -8.96 6.74
CA LEU A 70 3.83 -8.76 8.15
C LEU A 70 5.34 -8.64 8.36
N GLU A 71 6.12 -9.48 7.68
CA GLU A 71 7.57 -9.41 7.73
C GLU A 71 8.11 -8.08 7.20
N PHE A 72 7.50 -7.59 6.13
CA PHE A 72 7.82 -6.27 5.57
C PHE A 72 7.64 -5.19 6.64
N LEU A 73 6.49 -5.19 7.30
CA LEU A 73 6.17 -4.21 8.33
C LEU A 73 7.09 -4.31 9.54
N GLU A 74 7.39 -5.53 9.97
CA GLU A 74 8.27 -5.77 11.11
C GLU A 74 9.68 -5.28 10.83
N ARG A 75 10.18 -5.53 9.63
CA ARG A 75 11.51 -5.07 9.23
C ARG A 75 11.55 -3.54 9.15
N ARG A 76 10.53 -2.93 8.57
CA ARG A 76 10.44 -1.48 8.50
C ARG A 76 10.49 -0.86 9.89
N LYS A 77 9.73 -1.43 10.82
CA LYS A 77 9.66 -0.94 12.18
C LYS A 77 11.03 -1.07 12.88
N ALA A 78 11.67 -2.23 12.72
CA ALA A 78 12.97 -2.48 13.32
C ALA A 78 14.05 -1.53 12.78
N GLU A 79 13.99 -1.18 11.51
CA GLU A 79 14.94 -0.29 10.86
C GLU A 79 14.56 1.19 10.97
N GLY A 80 13.34 1.49 11.41
CA GLY A 80 12.84 2.86 11.48
C GLY A 80 12.75 3.51 10.11
N LEU A 81 12.52 2.73 9.05
CA LEU A 81 12.58 3.20 7.68
C LEU A 81 11.27 3.88 7.27
N HIS A 82 11.37 5.13 6.85
CA HIS A 82 10.24 5.94 6.35
C HIS A 82 8.95 5.76 7.18
N PRO A 83 9.01 6.01 8.50
CA PRO A 83 7.85 5.74 9.37
C PRO A 83 6.63 6.60 9.04
N GLU A 84 6.81 7.70 8.33
CA GLU A 84 5.73 8.61 7.94
C GLU A 84 4.95 8.13 6.72
N ILE A 85 5.50 7.22 5.92
CA ILE A 85 4.80 6.72 4.73
C ILE A 85 3.69 5.75 5.16
N PRO A 86 2.43 6.01 4.80
CA PRO A 86 1.35 5.10 5.17
C PRO A 86 1.44 3.80 4.39
N VAL A 87 1.20 2.69 5.08
CA VAL A 87 1.17 1.35 4.50
C VAL A 87 -0.21 0.75 4.75
N VAL A 88 -0.88 0.37 3.69
CA VAL A 88 -2.20 -0.26 3.75
C VAL A 88 -2.05 -1.74 3.42
N LEU A 89 -2.50 -2.60 4.32
CA LEU A 89 -2.55 -4.03 4.05
C LEU A 89 -3.79 -4.34 3.21
N VAL A 90 -3.59 -5.03 2.09
CA VAL A 90 -4.67 -5.38 1.15
C VAL A 90 -4.66 -6.89 0.96
N THR A 91 -5.70 -7.57 1.42
CA THR A 91 -5.71 -9.03 1.38
C THR A 91 -7.11 -9.62 1.26
N THR A 92 -7.19 -10.84 0.70
CA THR A 92 -8.46 -11.57 0.58
C THR A 92 -8.78 -12.35 1.84
N GLU A 93 -7.75 -12.83 2.51
CA GLU A 93 -7.92 -13.69 3.68
C GLU A 93 -7.15 -13.14 4.86
N SER A 94 -7.86 -12.89 5.93
CA SER A 94 -7.24 -12.44 7.16
C SER A 94 -8.16 -12.74 8.33
N THR A 95 -7.56 -13.03 9.46
CA THR A 95 -8.29 -13.15 10.72
C THR A 95 -8.20 -11.80 11.43
N ARG A 96 -9.02 -11.65 12.47
CA ARG A 96 -8.92 -10.48 13.34
C ARG A 96 -7.51 -10.38 13.94
N GLU A 97 -6.92 -11.53 14.25
CA GLU A 97 -5.56 -11.61 14.77
C GLU A 97 -4.54 -11.05 13.78
N ASP A 98 -4.66 -11.44 12.49
CA ASP A 98 -3.78 -10.94 11.45
C ASP A 98 -3.90 -9.42 11.32
N GLU A 99 -5.12 -8.90 11.37
CA GLU A 99 -5.36 -7.46 11.29
C GLU A 99 -4.71 -6.73 12.46
N GLN A 100 -4.87 -7.25 13.68
CA GLN A 100 -4.28 -6.66 14.86
C GLN A 100 -2.76 -6.70 14.82
N ARG A 101 -2.19 -7.81 14.37
CA ARG A 101 -0.75 -7.94 14.24
C ARG A 101 -0.19 -6.97 13.20
N GLY A 102 -0.89 -6.81 12.09
CA GLY A 102 -0.51 -5.86 11.06
C GLY A 102 -0.51 -4.43 11.56
N LEU A 103 -1.57 -4.03 12.26
CA LEU A 103 -1.66 -2.69 12.82
C LEU A 103 -0.60 -2.47 13.91
N ALA A 104 -0.36 -3.46 14.76
CA ALA A 104 0.69 -3.39 15.78
C ALA A 104 2.08 -3.29 15.16
N ALA A 105 2.28 -3.88 13.98
CA ALA A 105 3.54 -3.82 13.26
C ALA A 105 3.71 -2.52 12.46
N GLY A 106 2.70 -1.65 12.47
CA GLY A 106 2.80 -0.33 11.87
C GLY A 106 1.97 -0.08 10.62
N ALA A 107 1.08 -1.01 10.23
CA ALA A 107 0.15 -0.75 9.14
C ALA A 107 -0.78 0.38 9.54
N THR A 108 -1.03 1.28 8.60
CA THR A 108 -1.90 2.43 8.84
C THR A 108 -3.36 2.06 8.73
N GLU A 109 -3.68 1.15 7.82
CA GLU A 109 -5.05 0.82 7.47
C GLU A 109 -5.11 -0.57 6.88
N TYR A 110 -6.31 -1.07 6.71
CA TYR A 110 -6.59 -2.41 6.23
C TYR A 110 -7.68 -2.34 5.16
N LEU A 111 -7.48 -3.02 4.03
CA LEU A 111 -8.46 -3.06 2.95
C LEU A 111 -8.64 -4.50 2.50
N ARG A 112 -9.88 -4.98 2.52
CA ARG A 112 -10.18 -6.35 2.09
C ARG A 112 -10.45 -6.42 0.60
N LYS A 113 -9.90 -7.44 -0.04
CA LYS A 113 -10.24 -7.79 -1.43
C LYS A 113 -11.48 -8.71 -1.40
N PRO A 114 -12.37 -8.66 -2.39
CA PRO A 114 -12.39 -7.63 -3.45
C PRO A 114 -12.91 -6.30 -2.93
N PHE A 115 -12.44 -5.23 -3.51
CA PHE A 115 -12.93 -3.88 -3.20
C PHE A 115 -13.31 -3.18 -4.51
N VAL A 116 -14.16 -2.18 -4.44
CA VAL A 116 -14.50 -1.38 -5.62
C VAL A 116 -13.54 -0.20 -5.73
N PRO A 117 -13.31 0.31 -6.95
CA PRO A 117 -12.37 1.44 -7.14
C PRO A 117 -12.65 2.64 -6.24
N ALA A 118 -13.93 2.94 -5.99
CA ALA A 118 -14.30 4.05 -5.12
C ALA A 118 -13.79 3.89 -3.70
N ASP A 119 -13.72 2.67 -3.18
CA ASP A 119 -13.20 2.41 -1.84
C ASP A 119 -11.71 2.76 -1.76
N LEU A 120 -10.96 2.37 -2.78
CA LEU A 120 -9.54 2.66 -2.84
C LEU A 120 -9.30 4.16 -2.99
N GLU A 121 -10.05 4.83 -3.86
CA GLU A 121 -9.93 6.27 -4.05
C GLU A 121 -10.21 7.04 -2.76
N ARG A 122 -11.26 6.64 -2.03
CA ARG A 122 -11.60 7.29 -0.75
C ARG A 122 -10.50 7.08 0.30
N LEU A 123 -9.96 5.87 0.33
CA LEU A 123 -8.88 5.54 1.27
C LEU A 123 -7.64 6.38 0.97
N VAL A 124 -7.25 6.46 -0.29
CA VAL A 124 -6.10 7.25 -0.72
C VAL A 124 -6.32 8.73 -0.38
N ALA A 125 -7.50 9.27 -0.70
CA ALA A 125 -7.83 10.67 -0.41
C ALA A 125 -7.72 10.97 1.09
N ARG A 126 -8.25 10.08 1.93
CA ARG A 126 -8.19 10.25 3.37
C ARG A 126 -6.76 10.24 3.89
N LEU A 127 -5.94 9.30 3.44
CA LEU A 127 -4.56 9.20 3.90
C LEU A 127 -3.70 10.35 3.38
N GLN A 128 -3.98 10.87 2.19
CA GLN A 128 -3.30 12.04 1.66
C GLN A 128 -3.67 13.30 2.45
N ARG A 129 -4.92 13.39 2.92
CA ARG A 129 -5.36 14.51 3.75
C ARG A 129 -4.68 14.49 5.12
N GLU A 130 -4.52 13.29 5.70
CA GLU A 130 -3.85 13.11 7.00
C GLU A 130 -2.34 13.32 6.91
N ARG A 131 -1.80 13.25 5.69
CA ARG A 131 -0.39 13.48 5.42
C ARG A 131 -0.27 14.43 4.22
N PRO A 132 -0.54 15.73 4.44
CA PRO A 132 -0.48 16.70 3.34
C PRO A 132 0.94 16.83 2.81
N ALA A 133 1.04 17.17 1.51
CA ALA A 133 2.33 17.44 0.88
C ALA A 133 3.00 18.62 1.58
N ALA A 134 4.28 18.48 1.80
CA ALA A 134 5.05 19.53 2.45
C ALA A 134 5.17 20.77 1.57
#